data_2e4d899466c35767943f1231fa1237ae
#
_entry.id   2e4d899466c35767943f1231fa1237ae
#
_cell.length_a   1.000
_cell.length_b   1.000
_cell.length_c   1.000
_cell.angle_alpha   90.00
_cell.angle_beta   90.00
_cell.angle_gamma   90.00
#
_symmetry.space_group_name_H-M   'P 1'
#
loop_
_entity.id
_entity.type
_entity.pdbx_description
1 polymer ?
#
loop_
_entity_poly.entity_id
_entity_poly.type
_entity_poly.pdbx_seq_one_letter_code
_entity_poly.pdbx_strand_id
1 'polypeptide(L)'
;MGHLFAAPYAIFEPSLCFVLTIDSKPCGYVLGTSDSIMFSDICEKKWFPELRKRYLLPNKEEDTLENNFLRYLHNKQTQFKWAKDYPAHLHIDILPLAQKKGYGSKLITVFIKQLNYLNVKGVHLVVGKKNQNAVGFYKKVGFQQLKELEESIVFGKKL
;
A
#
# COMPACT_ATOMS: atom_id res chain seq x y z
N MET A 1 -8.64 -6.32 7.93
CA MET A 1 -7.51 -5.64 7.24
C MET A 1 -7.10 -6.33 5.94
N GLY A 2 -6.79 -7.63 5.93
CA GLY A 2 -6.30 -8.34 4.72
C GLY A 2 -7.19 -8.20 3.50
N HIS A 3 -8.51 -8.24 3.65
CA HIS A 3 -9.47 -8.06 2.56
C HIS A 3 -9.46 -6.65 1.94
N LEU A 4 -8.95 -5.63 2.65
CA LEU A 4 -8.87 -4.26 2.14
C LEU A 4 -7.50 -3.96 1.53
N PHE A 5 -6.42 -4.36 2.22
CA PHE A 5 -5.08 -3.87 1.95
C PHE A 5 -4.10 -4.92 1.43
N ALA A 6 -4.54 -6.17 1.23
CA ALA A 6 -3.67 -7.22 0.70
C ALA A 6 -4.34 -8.08 -0.38
N ALA A 7 -5.50 -8.68 -0.09
CA ALA A 7 -6.13 -9.63 -0.99
C ALA A 7 -6.44 -9.08 -2.39
N PRO A 8 -6.97 -7.85 -2.58
CA PRO A 8 -7.24 -7.35 -3.92
C PRO A 8 -5.97 -7.22 -4.77
N TYR A 9 -4.82 -6.87 -4.18
CA TYR A 9 -3.55 -6.82 -4.92
C TYR A 9 -3.13 -8.21 -5.40
N ALA A 10 -3.22 -9.22 -4.54
CA ALA A 10 -2.88 -10.59 -4.92
C ALA A 10 -3.77 -11.14 -6.04
N ILE A 11 -5.02 -10.67 -6.14
CA ILE A 11 -5.97 -11.11 -7.18
C ILE A 11 -5.81 -10.29 -8.48
N PHE A 12 -5.67 -8.98 -8.39
CA PHE A 12 -5.70 -8.10 -9.57
C PHE A 12 -4.32 -7.68 -10.07
N GLU A 13 -3.29 -7.72 -9.21
CA GLU A 13 -1.91 -7.30 -9.52
C GLU A 13 -0.87 -8.33 -9.02
N PRO A 14 -1.04 -9.64 -9.28
CA PRO A 14 -0.17 -10.68 -8.71
C PRO A 14 1.30 -10.50 -9.08
N SER A 15 1.61 -9.90 -10.23
CA SER A 15 2.98 -9.62 -10.67
C SER A 15 3.69 -8.55 -9.83
N LEU A 16 2.95 -7.79 -9.02
CA LEU A 16 3.43 -6.75 -8.10
C LEU A 16 3.30 -7.17 -6.63
N CYS A 17 3.19 -8.47 -6.36
CA CYS A 17 3.13 -9.03 -5.01
C CYS A 17 4.35 -9.93 -4.77
N PHE A 18 5.21 -9.54 -3.83
CA PHE A 18 6.41 -10.30 -3.48
C PHE A 18 6.41 -10.62 -1.98
N VAL A 19 6.74 -11.87 -1.65
CA VAL A 19 6.81 -12.36 -0.27
C VAL A 19 8.26 -12.59 0.12
N LEU A 20 8.65 -12.08 1.28
CA LEU A 20 9.93 -12.39 1.92
C LEU A 20 9.76 -13.65 2.78
N THR A 21 10.62 -14.63 2.56
CA THR A 21 10.67 -15.85 3.40
C THR A 21 12.05 -15.99 4.03
N ILE A 22 12.09 -16.52 5.26
CA ILE A 22 13.31 -16.99 5.95
C ILE A 22 13.01 -18.44 6.35
N ASP A 23 13.88 -19.36 5.96
CA ASP A 23 13.70 -20.80 6.18
C ASP A 23 12.29 -21.28 5.75
N SER A 24 11.87 -20.88 4.56
CA SER A 24 10.56 -21.14 3.96
C SER A 24 9.35 -20.60 4.72
N LYS A 25 9.56 -19.78 5.76
CA LYS A 25 8.49 -19.14 6.53
C LYS A 25 8.28 -17.70 6.07
N PRO A 26 7.06 -17.29 5.68
CA PRO A 26 6.77 -15.91 5.34
C PRO A 26 7.04 -14.96 6.50
N CYS A 27 7.79 -13.90 6.27
CA CYS A 27 8.16 -12.92 7.30
C CYS A 27 8.08 -11.46 6.85
N GLY A 28 7.59 -11.22 5.64
CA GLY A 28 7.32 -9.89 5.11
C GLY A 28 6.78 -9.95 3.70
N TYR A 29 6.34 -8.82 3.20
CA TYR A 29 5.87 -8.68 1.82
C TYR A 29 6.03 -7.24 1.33
N VAL A 30 6.04 -7.07 0.02
CA VAL A 30 5.69 -5.84 -0.67
C VAL A 30 4.62 -6.17 -1.71
N LEU A 31 3.59 -5.36 -1.78
CA LEU A 31 2.53 -5.46 -2.77
C LEU A 31 2.10 -4.07 -3.20
N GLY A 32 1.50 -3.97 -4.38
CA GLY A 32 1.02 -2.71 -4.88
C GLY A 32 0.37 -2.84 -6.25
N THR A 33 0.17 -1.72 -6.89
CA THR A 33 -0.41 -1.62 -8.24
C THR A 33 0.45 -0.76 -9.13
N SER A 34 0.37 -0.99 -10.43
CA SER A 34 0.97 -0.16 -11.47
C SER A 34 0.19 1.14 -11.72
N ASP A 35 -1.13 1.13 -11.46
CA ASP A 35 -2.03 2.27 -11.66
C ASP A 35 -3.09 2.34 -10.55
N SER A 36 -2.95 3.31 -9.66
CA SER A 36 -3.83 3.49 -8.49
C SER A 36 -5.28 3.78 -8.88
N ILE A 37 -5.51 4.48 -9.98
CA ILE A 37 -6.86 4.87 -10.43
C ILE A 37 -7.57 3.64 -11.00
N MET A 38 -6.92 2.93 -11.91
CA MET A 38 -7.46 1.70 -12.49
C MET A 38 -7.70 0.63 -11.43
N PHE A 39 -6.76 0.47 -10.50
CA PHE A 39 -6.88 -0.48 -9.40
C PHE A 39 -8.08 -0.16 -8.49
N SER A 40 -8.24 1.11 -8.12
CA SER A 40 -9.39 1.55 -7.33
C SER A 40 -10.72 1.26 -8.05
N ASP A 41 -10.80 1.56 -9.34
CA ASP A 41 -11.99 1.30 -10.15
C ASP A 41 -12.32 -0.20 -10.25
N ILE A 42 -11.32 -1.06 -10.39
CA ILE A 42 -11.50 -2.51 -10.39
C ILE A 42 -12.01 -2.99 -9.01
N CYS A 43 -11.41 -2.50 -7.93
CA CYS A 43 -11.83 -2.84 -6.58
C CYS A 43 -13.27 -2.39 -6.30
N GLU A 44 -13.64 -1.18 -6.69
CA GLU A 44 -15.00 -0.66 -6.54
C GLU A 44 -16.04 -1.47 -7.30
N LYS A 45 -15.69 -1.99 -8.48
CA LYS A 45 -16.61 -2.75 -9.33
C LYS A 45 -16.69 -4.23 -8.98
N LYS A 46 -15.56 -4.86 -8.59
CA LYS A 46 -15.46 -6.33 -8.53
C LYS A 46 -15.11 -6.88 -7.14
N TRP A 47 -14.64 -6.05 -6.20
CA TRP A 47 -14.16 -6.52 -4.91
C TRP A 47 -14.99 -5.99 -3.74
N PHE A 48 -15.12 -4.69 -3.61
CA PHE A 48 -15.79 -4.06 -2.48
C PHE A 48 -17.30 -4.30 -2.39
N PRO A 49 -18.07 -4.49 -3.48
CA PRO A 49 -19.50 -4.72 -3.35
C PRO A 49 -19.85 -5.92 -2.46
N GLU A 50 -19.15 -7.05 -2.62
CA GLU A 50 -19.40 -8.25 -1.80
C GLU A 50 -18.90 -8.07 -0.35
N LEU A 51 -17.80 -7.36 -0.17
CA LEU A 51 -17.30 -7.04 1.17
C LEU A 51 -18.27 -6.11 1.92
N ARG A 52 -18.87 -5.13 1.24
CA ARG A 52 -19.86 -4.20 1.83
C ARG A 52 -21.15 -4.91 2.26
N LYS A 53 -21.56 -5.95 1.54
CA LYS A 53 -22.67 -6.81 1.97
C LYS A 53 -22.33 -7.61 3.24
N ARG A 54 -21.09 -8.09 3.33
CA ARG A 54 -20.59 -8.90 4.44
C ARG A 54 -20.25 -8.07 5.68
N TYR A 55 -19.71 -6.90 5.50
CA TYR A 55 -19.24 -6.00 6.54
C TYR A 55 -20.03 -4.70 6.49
N LEU A 56 -21.07 -4.64 7.32
CA LEU A 56 -22.00 -3.49 7.34
C LEU A 56 -21.30 -2.23 7.88
N LEU A 57 -21.81 -1.07 7.47
CA LEU A 57 -21.33 0.21 7.98
C LEU A 57 -21.60 0.29 9.49
N PRO A 58 -20.60 0.58 10.33
CA PRO A 58 -20.80 0.66 11.77
C PRO A 58 -21.59 1.91 12.16
N ASN A 59 -22.27 1.87 13.29
CA ASN A 59 -22.90 3.04 13.89
C ASN A 59 -21.86 4.12 14.18
N LYS A 60 -22.26 5.40 14.08
CA LYS A 60 -21.34 6.55 14.09
C LYS A 60 -20.55 6.77 15.38
N GLU A 61 -20.92 6.16 16.48
CA GLU A 61 -20.55 6.58 17.83
C GLU A 61 -19.22 5.99 18.37
N GLU A 62 -18.67 4.95 17.73
CA GLU A 62 -17.45 4.32 18.22
C GLU A 62 -16.27 4.55 17.27
N ASP A 63 -15.26 5.30 17.75
CA ASP A 63 -14.00 5.53 17.02
C ASP A 63 -12.98 4.40 17.32
N THR A 64 -13.32 3.18 16.92
CA THR A 64 -12.40 2.04 16.97
C THR A 64 -11.64 1.89 15.65
N LEU A 65 -10.46 1.27 15.72
CA LEU A 65 -9.67 0.97 14.53
C LEU A 65 -10.46 0.13 13.52
N GLU A 66 -11.26 -0.84 14.02
CA GLU A 66 -12.11 -1.70 13.18
C GLU A 66 -13.18 -0.87 12.47
N ASN A 67 -13.88 0.00 13.19
CA ASN A 67 -14.90 0.89 12.62
C ASN A 67 -14.33 1.86 11.59
N ASN A 68 -13.10 2.32 11.77
CA ASN A 68 -12.41 3.16 10.80
C ASN A 68 -12.11 2.39 9.51
N PHE A 69 -11.72 1.11 9.57
CA PHE A 69 -11.58 0.26 8.37
C PHE A 69 -12.90 -0.02 7.69
N LEU A 70 -13.99 -0.22 8.45
CA LEU A 70 -15.33 -0.41 7.87
C LEU A 70 -15.79 0.86 7.17
N ARG A 71 -15.62 2.03 7.77
CA ARG A 71 -15.90 3.31 7.12
C ARG A 71 -15.06 3.49 5.85
N TYR A 72 -13.78 3.14 5.89
CA TYR A 72 -12.92 3.19 4.72
C TYR A 72 -13.45 2.28 3.59
N LEU A 73 -13.91 1.06 3.91
CA LEU A 73 -14.51 0.14 2.93
C LEU A 73 -15.74 0.74 2.26
N HIS A 74 -16.59 1.46 3.03
CA HIS A 74 -17.83 2.03 2.51
C HIS A 74 -17.65 3.40 1.83
N ASN A 75 -16.52 4.07 2.04
CA ASN A 75 -16.21 5.33 1.40
C ASN A 75 -15.43 5.10 0.09
N LYS A 76 -15.96 5.60 -1.02
CA LYS A 76 -15.25 5.55 -2.29
C LYS A 76 -13.94 6.35 -2.19
N GLN A 77 -12.83 5.70 -2.52
CA GLN A 77 -11.52 6.34 -2.55
C GLN A 77 -11.39 7.17 -3.83
N THR A 78 -11.33 8.48 -3.71
CA THR A 78 -11.27 9.41 -4.87
C THR A 78 -10.03 10.31 -4.88
N GLN A 79 -9.15 10.18 -3.89
CA GLN A 79 -8.00 11.10 -3.75
C GLN A 79 -6.73 10.54 -4.40
N PHE A 80 -6.66 10.66 -5.72
CA PHE A 80 -5.48 10.26 -6.50
C PHE A 80 -4.66 11.45 -6.98
N LYS A 81 -4.50 12.49 -6.14
CA LYS A 81 -3.81 13.74 -6.51
C LYS A 81 -2.39 13.52 -7.04
N TRP A 82 -1.72 12.47 -6.59
CA TRP A 82 -0.35 12.14 -6.99
C TRP A 82 -0.26 11.15 -8.14
N ALA A 83 -1.37 10.49 -8.49
CA ALA A 83 -1.37 9.41 -9.49
C ALA A 83 -0.98 9.90 -10.90
N LYS A 84 -1.13 11.17 -11.22
CA LYS A 84 -0.68 11.73 -12.50
C LYS A 84 0.83 11.57 -12.69
N ASP A 85 1.61 11.84 -11.65
CA ASP A 85 3.07 11.82 -11.69
C ASP A 85 3.67 10.56 -11.08
N TYR A 86 2.92 9.88 -10.22
CA TYR A 86 3.28 8.66 -9.49
C TYR A 86 2.11 7.68 -9.54
N PRO A 87 1.83 7.07 -10.71
CA PRO A 87 0.62 6.25 -10.90
C PRO A 87 0.58 5.02 -10.00
N ALA A 88 1.72 4.38 -9.75
CA ALA A 88 1.80 3.21 -8.87
C ALA A 88 1.71 3.59 -7.39
N HIS A 89 1.23 2.65 -6.57
CA HIS A 89 1.42 2.72 -5.12
C HIS A 89 1.79 1.35 -4.53
N LEU A 90 2.32 1.36 -3.31
CA LEU A 90 2.75 0.15 -2.63
C LEU A 90 2.40 0.12 -1.14
N HIS A 91 2.34 -1.12 -0.61
CA HIS A 91 2.37 -1.44 0.81
C HIS A 91 3.52 -2.40 1.08
N ILE A 92 4.21 -2.22 2.19
CA ILE A 92 5.30 -3.10 2.63
C ILE A 92 5.22 -3.31 4.14
N ASP A 93 5.24 -4.56 4.55
CA ASP A 93 5.33 -4.95 5.96
C ASP A 93 6.34 -6.06 6.14
N ILE A 94 7.11 -5.98 7.22
CA ILE A 94 8.15 -6.94 7.57
C ILE A 94 8.06 -7.21 9.08
N LEU A 95 7.97 -8.48 9.45
CA LEU A 95 7.96 -8.90 10.85
C LEU A 95 9.23 -8.43 11.58
N PRO A 96 9.14 -8.10 12.87
CA PRO A 96 10.27 -7.58 13.65
C PRO A 96 11.55 -8.43 13.55
N LEU A 97 11.41 -9.76 13.51
CA LEU A 97 12.54 -10.69 13.37
C LEU A 97 13.36 -10.51 12.08
N ALA A 98 12.76 -9.94 11.03
CA ALA A 98 13.39 -9.72 9.74
C ALA A 98 13.72 -8.24 9.47
N GLN A 99 13.36 -7.33 10.36
CA GLN A 99 13.68 -5.91 10.23
C GLN A 99 15.18 -5.63 10.46
N LYS A 100 15.63 -4.45 9.97
CA LYS A 100 17.02 -3.94 10.12
C LYS A 100 18.12 -4.85 9.51
N LYS A 101 17.73 -5.84 8.69
CA LYS A 101 18.64 -6.78 8.00
C LYS A 101 18.75 -6.50 6.48
N GLY A 102 18.29 -5.34 6.01
CA GLY A 102 18.35 -4.96 4.59
C GLY A 102 17.23 -5.53 3.72
N TYR A 103 16.36 -6.39 4.25
CA TYR A 103 15.30 -7.02 3.47
C TYR A 103 14.27 -6.02 2.91
N GLY A 104 13.96 -4.96 3.66
CA GLY A 104 13.08 -3.90 3.16
C GLY A 104 13.59 -3.26 1.88
N SER A 105 14.88 -2.93 1.83
CA SER A 105 15.52 -2.38 0.62
C SER A 105 15.48 -3.38 -0.54
N LYS A 106 15.68 -4.67 -0.28
CA LYS A 106 15.59 -5.72 -1.32
C LYS A 106 14.17 -5.83 -1.87
N LEU A 107 13.14 -5.82 -1.02
CA LEU A 107 11.74 -5.83 -1.45
C LEU A 107 11.40 -4.61 -2.29
N ILE A 108 11.79 -3.41 -1.88
CA ILE A 108 11.60 -2.18 -2.67
C ILE A 108 12.32 -2.28 -4.02
N THR A 109 13.55 -2.81 -4.05
CA THR A 109 14.31 -2.98 -5.30
C THR A 109 13.60 -3.91 -6.28
N VAL A 110 13.12 -5.06 -5.81
CA VAL A 110 12.39 -6.01 -6.67
C VAL A 110 11.09 -5.40 -7.19
N PHE A 111 10.34 -4.74 -6.33
CA PHE A 111 9.10 -4.05 -6.70
C PHE A 111 9.33 -2.97 -7.76
N ILE A 112 10.33 -2.10 -7.55
CA ILE A 112 10.70 -1.05 -8.52
C ILE A 112 11.16 -1.64 -9.85
N LYS A 113 11.94 -2.74 -9.82
CA LYS A 113 12.36 -3.43 -11.05
C LYS A 113 11.15 -3.89 -11.86
N GLN A 114 10.13 -4.42 -11.20
CA GLN A 114 8.89 -4.83 -11.87
C GLN A 114 8.11 -3.63 -12.42
N LEU A 115 8.01 -2.53 -11.68
CA LEU A 115 7.39 -1.30 -12.19
C LEU A 115 8.12 -0.74 -13.41
N ASN A 116 9.45 -0.76 -13.42
CA ASN A 116 10.24 -0.35 -14.58
C ASN A 116 9.98 -1.24 -15.81
N TYR A 117 9.88 -2.57 -15.60
CA TYR A 117 9.51 -3.50 -16.66
C TYR A 117 8.12 -3.19 -17.25
N LEU A 118 7.20 -2.72 -16.42
CA LEU A 118 5.86 -2.28 -16.82
C LEU A 118 5.82 -0.84 -17.35
N ASN A 119 6.97 -0.16 -17.52
CA ASN A 119 7.09 1.23 -17.96
C ASN A 119 6.32 2.25 -17.10
N VAL A 120 6.23 2.01 -15.80
CA VAL A 120 5.57 2.91 -14.85
C VAL A 120 6.47 4.08 -14.51
N LYS A 121 5.96 5.31 -14.56
CA LYS A 121 6.75 6.55 -14.41
C LYS A 121 7.15 6.88 -12.97
N GLY A 122 6.44 6.35 -12.00
CA GLY A 122 6.67 6.68 -10.59
C GLY A 122 5.73 5.94 -9.65
N VAL A 123 6.14 5.86 -8.40
CA VAL A 123 5.41 5.20 -7.33
C VAL A 123 5.26 6.13 -6.13
N HIS A 124 4.10 6.09 -5.49
CA HIS A 124 3.87 6.82 -4.25
C HIS A 124 3.44 5.88 -3.11
N LEU A 125 3.49 6.40 -1.91
CA LEU A 125 2.96 5.74 -0.72
C LEU A 125 2.58 6.78 0.33
N VAL A 126 1.77 6.36 1.29
CA VAL A 126 1.38 7.18 2.44
C VAL A 126 1.82 6.46 3.72
N VAL A 127 2.49 7.18 4.61
CA VAL A 127 2.98 6.64 5.88
C VAL A 127 2.55 7.54 7.03
N GLY A 128 2.11 6.96 8.15
CA GLY A 128 1.77 7.70 9.35
C GLY A 128 2.99 8.42 9.94
N LYS A 129 2.85 9.69 10.32
CA LYS A 129 3.92 10.50 10.93
C LYS A 129 4.54 9.84 12.16
N LYS A 130 3.74 9.14 12.95
CA LYS A 130 4.20 8.45 14.16
C LYS A 130 5.18 7.31 13.85
N ASN A 131 5.17 6.77 12.61
CA ASN A 131 6.09 5.70 12.21
C ASN A 131 7.42 6.26 11.69
N GLN A 132 8.22 6.84 12.58
CA GLN A 132 9.50 7.47 12.24
C GLN A 132 10.50 6.50 11.62
N ASN A 133 10.44 5.21 11.98
CA ASN A 133 11.28 4.17 11.38
C ASN A 133 10.97 4.01 9.88
N ALA A 134 9.69 3.97 9.51
CA ALA A 134 9.29 3.88 8.11
C ALA A 134 9.59 5.18 7.35
N VAL A 135 9.37 6.34 7.96
CA VAL A 135 9.75 7.64 7.37
C VAL A 135 11.24 7.69 7.04
N GLY A 136 12.11 7.31 7.98
CA GLY A 136 13.55 7.24 7.75
C GLY A 136 13.94 6.21 6.69
N PHE A 137 13.27 5.06 6.69
CA PHE A 137 13.47 4.00 5.70
C PHE A 137 13.14 4.48 4.28
N TYR A 138 11.99 5.10 4.05
CA TYR A 138 11.61 5.56 2.70
C TYR A 138 12.57 6.63 2.16
N LYS A 139 13.02 7.58 3.00
CA LYS A 139 14.07 8.54 2.62
C LYS A 139 15.36 7.83 2.21
N LYS A 140 15.80 6.83 2.99
CA LYS A 140 17.02 6.05 2.72
C LYS A 140 16.95 5.28 1.40
N VAL A 141 15.78 4.75 1.01
CA VAL A 141 15.60 4.03 -0.27
C VAL A 141 15.22 4.95 -1.44
N GLY A 142 15.37 6.26 -1.25
CA GLY A 142 15.31 7.27 -2.31
C GLY A 142 13.91 7.79 -2.64
N PHE A 143 12.95 7.65 -1.74
CA PHE A 143 11.68 8.36 -1.87
C PHE A 143 11.81 9.79 -1.37
N GLN A 144 11.14 10.71 -2.04
CA GLN A 144 11.06 12.11 -1.68
C GLN A 144 9.71 12.42 -1.04
N GLN A 145 9.68 13.29 -0.05
CA GLN A 145 8.45 13.78 0.55
C GLN A 145 7.74 14.68 -0.45
N LEU A 146 6.52 14.32 -0.83
CA LEU A 146 5.67 15.08 -1.73
C LEU A 146 4.75 16.05 -0.98
N LYS A 147 4.17 15.56 0.11
CA LYS A 147 3.21 16.32 0.91
C LYS A 147 3.21 15.84 2.36
N GLU A 148 3.03 16.77 3.25
CA GLU A 148 2.69 16.50 4.64
C GLU A 148 1.20 16.75 4.85
N LEU A 149 0.51 15.75 5.41
CA LEU A 149 -0.88 15.78 5.82
C LEU A 149 -0.94 15.86 7.34
N GLU A 150 -2.12 15.97 7.93
CA GLU A 150 -2.28 16.10 9.38
C GLU A 150 -1.60 14.97 10.15
N GLU A 151 -1.94 13.69 9.85
CA GLU A 151 -1.44 12.50 10.55
C GLU A 151 -0.47 11.65 9.71
N SER A 152 -0.18 12.04 8.47
CA SER A 152 0.61 11.22 7.55
C SER A 152 1.50 12.05 6.62
N ILE A 153 2.43 11.36 5.96
CA ILE A 153 3.33 11.93 4.95
C ILE A 153 3.15 11.12 3.67
N VAL A 154 3.03 11.83 2.56
CA VAL A 154 3.04 11.25 1.22
C VAL A 154 4.46 11.28 0.69
N PHE A 155 4.96 10.12 0.29
CA PHE A 155 6.24 9.96 -0.38
C PHE A 155 6.04 9.55 -1.83
N GLY A 156 6.95 9.96 -2.70
CA GLY A 156 7.00 9.55 -4.10
C GLY A 156 8.41 9.30 -4.58
N LYS A 157 8.52 8.45 -5.59
CA LYS A 157 9.78 8.15 -6.27
C LYS A 157 9.51 8.06 -7.78
N LYS A 158 10.25 8.85 -8.57
CA LYS A 158 10.29 8.71 -10.03
C LYS A 158 11.09 7.45 -10.39
N LEU A 159 10.69 6.81 -11.49
CA LEU A 159 11.28 5.57 -11.99
C LEU A 159 11.84 5.77 -13.38
#